data_208251aa29737ff90b8799277eaadc7b
#
_entry.id   208251aa29737ff90b8799277eaadc7b
#
_cell.length_a   1.000
_cell.length_b   1.000
_cell.length_c   1.000
_cell.angle_alpha   90.00
_cell.angle_beta   90.00
_cell.angle_gamma   90.00
#
_symmetry.space_group_name_H-M   'P 1'
#
loop_
_entity.id
_entity.type
_entity.pdbx_description
1 polymer ?
#
loop_
_entity_poly.entity_id
_entity_poly.type
_entity_poly.pdbx_seq_one_letter_code
_entity_poly.pdbx_strand_id
1 'polypeptide(L)'
;MLIILDNGHGWDTPGKCSPVWKDGTQLKEWAFNRKIVKEIHIRLNMLGIENHILVPEDNDISLRERVKRVNEICRNRGDVILVSVHVNAGVKPNQGTGWSVWTSKGRTKSDHYAILFYNSACQYLKGWKIRTDFSDGDCDWEEQFYILKNTHCPAVLTENLFMDNEKDCKFLLSPEGIEAITALHVDAIITINDEQKK
;
A
#
# COMPACT_ATOMS: atom_id res chain seq x y z
N MET A 1 8.95 6.27 15.65
CA MET A 1 8.99 6.54 14.18
C MET A 1 7.62 6.99 13.72
N LEU A 2 7.53 7.93 12.77
CA LEU A 2 6.27 8.34 12.16
C LEU A 2 5.97 7.50 10.90
N ILE A 3 4.79 6.93 10.84
CA ILE A 3 4.28 6.22 9.68
C ILE A 3 3.37 7.16 8.88
N ILE A 4 3.76 7.51 7.66
CA ILE A 4 2.90 8.27 6.75
C ILE A 4 2.12 7.25 5.91
N LEU A 5 0.79 7.34 5.95
CA LEU A 5 -0.12 6.46 5.22
C LEU A 5 -0.68 7.23 4.02
N ASP A 6 -0.32 6.81 2.82
CA ASP A 6 -0.84 7.36 1.57
C ASP A 6 -1.92 6.45 0.99
N ASN A 7 -3.10 6.99 0.78
CA ASN A 7 -4.22 6.33 0.13
C ASN A 7 -4.27 6.74 -1.35
N GLY A 8 -3.86 5.87 -2.24
CA GLY A 8 -3.79 6.14 -3.68
C GLY A 8 -5.11 6.66 -4.27
N HIS A 9 -4.98 7.56 -5.24
CA HIS A 9 -6.08 8.12 -6.03
C HIS A 9 -7.11 8.98 -5.27
N GLY A 10 -8.07 9.54 -6.00
CA GLY A 10 -9.25 10.23 -5.51
C GLY A 10 -10.50 9.77 -6.27
N TRP A 11 -11.69 10.22 -5.84
CA TRP A 11 -12.96 9.85 -6.47
C TRP A 11 -13.04 10.28 -7.94
N ASP A 12 -12.29 11.29 -8.31
CA ASP A 12 -12.20 11.92 -9.63
C ASP A 12 -11.00 11.41 -10.47
N THR A 13 -10.24 10.42 -10.00
CA THR A 13 -9.17 9.79 -10.81
C THR A 13 -9.78 8.87 -11.87
N PRO A 14 -9.65 9.17 -13.17
CA PRO A 14 -10.27 8.37 -14.22
C PRO A 14 -9.71 6.94 -14.28
N GLY A 15 -10.59 5.96 -14.55
CA GLY A 15 -10.21 4.57 -14.83
C GLY A 15 -9.75 3.76 -13.62
N LYS A 16 -9.79 4.31 -12.41
CA LYS A 16 -9.37 3.63 -11.18
C LYS A 16 -10.53 2.89 -10.51
N CYS A 17 -11.10 1.95 -11.28
CA CYS A 17 -12.16 1.05 -10.83
C CYS A 17 -12.11 -0.28 -11.58
N SER A 18 -12.66 -1.33 -10.97
CA SER A 18 -12.87 -2.62 -11.63
C SER A 18 -13.93 -2.50 -12.73
N PRO A 19 -14.03 -3.50 -13.62
CA PRO A 19 -15.28 -3.73 -14.35
C PRO A 19 -16.47 -3.83 -13.39
N VAL A 20 -17.68 -3.55 -13.88
CA VAL A 20 -18.91 -3.94 -13.18
C VAL A 20 -19.14 -5.41 -13.46
N TRP A 21 -19.07 -6.24 -12.42
CA TRP A 21 -19.26 -7.69 -12.54
C TRP A 21 -20.74 -8.04 -12.76
N LYS A 22 -21.03 -9.29 -13.14
CA LYS A 22 -22.40 -9.74 -13.46
C LYS A 22 -23.40 -9.55 -12.31
N ASP A 23 -22.94 -9.58 -11.09
CA ASP A 23 -23.73 -9.36 -9.87
C ASP A 23 -23.86 -7.88 -9.46
N GLY A 24 -23.37 -6.96 -10.30
CA GLY A 24 -23.38 -5.52 -10.04
C GLY A 24 -22.21 -5.04 -9.17
N THR A 25 -21.34 -5.94 -8.68
CA THR A 25 -20.19 -5.58 -7.85
C THR A 25 -19.18 -4.76 -8.66
N GLN A 26 -18.66 -3.69 -8.06
CA GLN A 26 -17.57 -2.88 -8.59
C GLN A 26 -16.68 -2.37 -7.47
N LEU A 27 -15.36 -2.54 -7.59
CA LEU A 27 -14.38 -1.93 -6.72
C LEU A 27 -13.97 -0.57 -7.29
N LYS A 28 -14.04 0.47 -6.45
CA LYS A 28 -13.45 1.79 -6.74
C LYS A 28 -12.16 1.90 -5.91
N GLU A 29 -11.01 1.96 -6.58
CA GLU A 29 -9.69 1.88 -5.94
C GLU A 29 -9.53 2.96 -4.86
N TRP A 30 -9.90 4.20 -5.14
CA TRP A 30 -9.80 5.31 -4.19
C TRP A 30 -10.58 5.06 -2.88
N ALA A 31 -11.78 4.47 -2.98
CA ALA A 31 -12.63 4.21 -1.81
C ALA A 31 -12.08 3.05 -0.99
N PHE A 32 -11.59 2.00 -1.67
CA PHE A 32 -10.92 0.87 -1.01
C PHE A 32 -9.67 1.33 -0.28
N ASN A 33 -8.76 2.06 -0.94
CA ASN A 33 -7.51 2.52 -0.35
C ASN A 33 -7.76 3.38 0.90
N ARG A 34 -8.74 4.30 0.86
CA ARG A 34 -9.14 5.11 2.03
C ARG A 34 -9.68 4.26 3.17
N LYS A 35 -10.50 3.25 2.85
CA LYS A 35 -11.03 2.34 3.85
C LYS A 35 -9.89 1.60 4.56
N ILE A 36 -8.96 1.01 3.80
CA ILE A 36 -7.81 0.28 4.37
C ILE A 36 -6.92 1.22 5.20
N VAL A 37 -6.54 2.38 4.65
CA VAL A 37 -5.71 3.36 5.36
C VAL A 37 -6.37 3.82 6.66
N LYS A 38 -7.68 4.04 6.67
CA LYS A 38 -8.42 4.41 7.87
C LYS A 38 -8.40 3.31 8.94
N GLU A 39 -8.60 2.05 8.54
CA GLU A 39 -8.52 0.91 9.46
C GLU A 39 -7.09 0.74 10.04
N ILE A 40 -6.05 0.88 9.20
CA ILE A 40 -4.66 0.89 9.65
C ILE A 40 -4.44 2.02 10.66
N HIS A 41 -4.83 3.25 10.33
CA HIS A 41 -4.69 4.42 11.18
C HIS A 41 -5.33 4.21 12.57
N ILE A 42 -6.55 3.69 12.62
CA ILE A 42 -7.25 3.39 13.86
C ILE A 42 -6.46 2.38 14.70
N ARG A 43 -6.01 1.27 14.10
CA ARG A 43 -5.28 0.22 14.83
C ARG A 43 -3.91 0.70 15.32
N LEU A 44 -3.18 1.47 14.52
CA LEU A 44 -1.90 2.04 14.93
C LEU A 44 -2.07 3.02 16.10
N ASN A 45 -3.13 3.84 16.10
CA ASN A 45 -3.45 4.74 17.23
C ASN A 45 -3.75 3.95 18.51
N MET A 46 -4.51 2.85 18.41
CA MET A 46 -4.78 1.98 19.56
C MET A 46 -3.51 1.35 20.14
N LEU A 47 -2.49 1.13 19.30
CA LEU A 47 -1.18 0.59 19.68
C LEU A 47 -0.17 1.67 20.10
N GLY A 48 -0.56 2.94 20.09
CA GLY A 48 0.34 4.05 20.40
C GLY A 48 1.45 4.27 19.37
N ILE A 49 1.27 3.79 18.14
CA ILE A 49 2.22 4.00 17.04
C ILE A 49 1.84 5.30 16.31
N GLU A 50 2.78 6.24 16.31
CA GLU A 50 2.59 7.54 15.66
C GLU A 50 2.41 7.38 14.15
N ASN A 51 1.30 7.92 13.61
CA ASN A 51 0.99 7.80 12.21
C ASN A 51 0.16 8.99 11.70
N HIS A 52 0.20 9.22 10.38
CA HIS A 52 -0.45 10.36 9.73
C HIS A 52 -1.05 9.93 8.38
N ILE A 53 -2.31 10.24 8.14
CA ILE A 53 -2.96 10.08 6.83
C ILE A 53 -2.54 11.24 5.93
N LEU A 54 -1.83 10.95 4.84
CA LEU A 54 -1.25 11.94 3.93
C LEU A 54 -2.31 12.72 3.14
N VAL A 55 -3.38 12.03 2.73
CA VAL A 55 -4.45 12.59 1.88
C VAL A 55 -5.79 12.38 2.57
N PRO A 56 -6.19 13.31 3.46
CA PRO A 56 -7.51 13.26 4.11
C PRO A 56 -8.65 13.66 3.16
N GLU A 57 -8.33 14.27 2.01
CA GLU A 57 -9.29 14.70 1.00
C GLU A 57 -9.84 13.50 0.20
N ASP A 58 -11.08 13.61 -0.31
CA ASP A 58 -11.67 12.59 -1.17
C ASP A 58 -11.27 12.73 -2.64
N ASN A 59 -11.04 13.98 -3.11
CA ASN A 59 -10.55 14.24 -4.47
C ASN A 59 -9.09 13.81 -4.65
N ASP A 60 -8.66 13.65 -5.89
CA ASP A 60 -7.28 13.28 -6.19
C ASP A 60 -6.32 14.43 -5.89
N ILE A 61 -5.30 14.12 -5.12
CA ILE A 61 -4.18 15.01 -4.86
C ILE A 61 -3.01 14.55 -5.74
N SER A 62 -2.47 15.48 -6.52
CA SER A 62 -1.39 15.17 -7.46
C SER A 62 -0.18 14.53 -6.77
N LEU A 63 0.51 13.62 -7.47
CA LEU A 63 1.72 12.98 -6.95
C LEU A 63 2.77 14.00 -6.49
N ARG A 64 2.87 15.14 -7.18
CA ARG A 64 3.78 16.23 -6.80
C ARG A 64 3.42 16.83 -5.45
N GLU A 65 2.14 17.04 -5.19
CA GLU A 65 1.68 17.59 -3.90
C GLU A 65 1.83 16.56 -2.79
N ARG A 66 1.53 15.27 -3.05
CA ARG A 66 1.76 14.19 -2.07
C ARG A 66 3.23 14.12 -1.66
N VAL A 67 4.15 14.10 -2.61
CA VAL A 67 5.61 14.13 -2.35
C VAL A 67 6.03 15.38 -1.59
N LYS A 68 5.49 16.55 -1.94
CA LYS A 68 5.76 17.79 -1.21
C LYS A 68 5.36 17.68 0.26
N ARG A 69 4.14 17.19 0.56
CA ARG A 69 3.65 16.99 1.95
C ARG A 69 4.57 16.05 2.74
N VAL A 70 4.95 14.91 2.16
CA VAL A 70 5.88 13.96 2.80
C VAL A 70 7.22 14.63 3.08
N ASN A 71 7.80 15.31 2.08
CA ASN A 71 9.12 15.94 2.21
C ASN A 71 9.13 17.13 3.19
N GLU A 72 8.01 17.83 3.36
CA GLU A 72 7.85 18.85 4.40
C GLU A 72 7.93 18.24 5.81
N ILE A 73 7.30 17.08 6.02
CA ILE A 73 7.41 16.33 7.27
C ILE A 73 8.87 15.88 7.49
N CYS A 74 9.51 15.31 6.46
CA CYS A 74 10.87 14.78 6.52
C CYS A 74 11.94 15.86 6.80
N ARG A 75 11.70 17.15 6.47
CA ARG A 75 12.63 18.24 6.82
C ARG A 75 12.79 18.43 8.33
N ASN A 76 11.77 18.10 9.08
CA ASN A 76 11.71 18.35 10.51
C ASN A 76 11.99 17.11 11.35
N ARG A 77 12.09 15.91 10.71
CA ARG A 77 12.36 14.66 11.39
C ARG A 77 12.92 13.59 10.44
N GLY A 78 13.88 12.79 10.95
CA GLY A 78 14.55 11.75 10.16
C GLY A 78 13.96 10.34 10.33
N ASP A 79 13.05 10.14 11.27
CA ASP A 79 12.48 8.85 11.63
C ASP A 79 11.08 8.67 10.99
N VAL A 80 11.02 8.68 9.67
CA VAL A 80 9.78 8.65 8.87
C VAL A 80 9.83 7.50 7.87
N ILE A 81 8.70 6.85 7.65
CA ILE A 81 8.46 5.93 6.52
C ILE A 81 7.14 6.30 5.83
N LEU A 82 7.12 6.18 4.50
CA LEU A 82 5.91 6.29 3.70
C LEU A 82 5.41 4.89 3.32
N VAL A 83 4.12 4.63 3.55
CA VAL A 83 3.41 3.42 3.11
C VAL A 83 2.26 3.85 2.19
N SER A 84 2.38 3.56 0.89
CA SER A 84 1.37 3.89 -0.12
C SER A 84 0.53 2.66 -0.44
N VAL A 85 -0.78 2.77 -0.27
CA VAL A 85 -1.74 1.66 -0.42
C VAL A 85 -2.50 1.80 -1.73
N HIS A 86 -2.40 0.76 -2.57
CA HIS A 86 -2.99 0.67 -3.90
C HIS A 86 -3.64 -0.69 -4.16
N VAL A 87 -4.38 -0.80 -5.27
CA VAL A 87 -4.89 -2.05 -5.84
C VAL A 87 -4.47 -2.13 -7.29
N ASN A 88 -3.84 -3.23 -7.66
CA ASN A 88 -3.30 -3.42 -9.01
C ASN A 88 -4.41 -3.59 -10.08
N ALA A 89 -4.02 -3.39 -11.34
CA ALA A 89 -4.84 -3.70 -12.51
C ALA A 89 -3.97 -4.32 -13.60
N GLY A 90 -4.52 -5.32 -14.29
CA GLY A 90 -3.87 -5.97 -15.43
C GLY A 90 -4.10 -5.22 -16.73
N VAL A 91 -3.45 -5.70 -17.80
CA VAL A 91 -3.69 -5.20 -19.17
C VAL A 91 -5.07 -5.59 -19.67
N LYS A 92 -5.57 -6.75 -19.24
CA LYS A 92 -6.93 -7.25 -19.56
C LYS A 92 -7.54 -7.86 -18.30
N PRO A 93 -8.88 -7.75 -18.15
CA PRO A 93 -9.57 -8.33 -16.99
C PRO A 93 -9.27 -9.82 -16.80
N ASN A 94 -9.15 -10.24 -15.54
CA ASN A 94 -8.86 -11.62 -15.11
C ASN A 94 -7.50 -12.20 -15.55
N GLN A 95 -6.57 -11.40 -16.06
CA GLN A 95 -5.22 -11.87 -16.39
C GLN A 95 -4.23 -11.74 -15.23
N GLY A 96 -4.36 -10.68 -14.45
CA GLY A 96 -3.55 -10.46 -13.26
C GLY A 96 -4.19 -11.05 -12.00
N THR A 97 -3.38 -11.47 -11.03
CA THR A 97 -3.80 -11.82 -9.67
C THR A 97 -2.60 -11.78 -8.74
N GLY A 98 -2.85 -11.51 -7.46
CA GLY A 98 -1.86 -11.62 -6.39
C GLY A 98 -1.39 -10.27 -5.86
N TRP A 99 -0.83 -10.33 -4.66
CA TRP A 99 -0.30 -9.20 -3.91
C TRP A 99 1.18 -8.95 -4.26
N SER A 100 1.61 -7.71 -4.23
CA SER A 100 3.03 -7.34 -4.38
C SER A 100 3.37 -6.07 -3.62
N VAL A 101 4.65 -5.92 -3.28
CA VAL A 101 5.25 -4.71 -2.71
C VAL A 101 6.28 -4.15 -3.67
N TRP A 102 6.41 -2.83 -3.68
CA TRP A 102 7.22 -2.09 -4.61
C TRP A 102 8.09 -1.06 -3.89
N THR A 103 9.33 -0.93 -4.34
CA THR A 103 10.27 0.10 -3.92
C THR A 103 10.82 0.90 -5.11
N SER A 104 11.64 1.91 -4.84
CA SER A 104 12.39 2.61 -5.88
C SER A 104 13.65 1.83 -6.24
N LYS A 105 14.11 1.92 -7.48
CA LYS A 105 15.30 1.21 -7.98
C LYS A 105 16.55 1.46 -7.16
N GLY A 106 17.32 0.40 -6.94
CA GLY A 106 18.60 0.36 -6.23
C GLY A 106 18.46 0.06 -4.74
N ARG A 107 19.54 -0.41 -4.12
CA ARG A 107 19.54 -0.82 -2.72
C ARG A 107 19.31 0.33 -1.77
N THR A 108 18.19 0.29 -1.06
CA THR A 108 17.74 1.32 -0.12
C THR A 108 17.26 0.69 1.19
N LYS A 109 16.92 1.53 2.17
CA LYS A 109 16.25 1.04 3.39
C LYS A 109 14.84 0.53 3.13
N SER A 110 14.24 0.92 1.99
CA SER A 110 12.88 0.49 1.63
C SER A 110 12.81 -1.01 1.38
N ASP A 111 13.87 -1.62 0.81
CA ASP A 111 13.94 -3.04 0.48
C ASP A 111 13.79 -3.90 1.75
N HIS A 112 14.48 -3.50 2.85
CA HIS A 112 14.31 -4.17 4.13
C HIS A 112 12.85 -4.08 4.65
N TYR A 113 12.22 -2.91 4.51
CA TYR A 113 10.83 -2.76 4.90
C TYR A 113 9.89 -3.54 3.98
N ALA A 114 10.16 -3.60 2.69
CA ALA A 114 9.42 -4.42 1.74
C ALA A 114 9.45 -5.91 2.11
N ILE A 115 10.59 -6.44 2.58
CA ILE A 115 10.69 -7.81 3.10
C ILE A 115 9.74 -8.03 4.29
N LEU A 116 9.60 -7.07 5.19
CA LEU A 116 8.69 -7.19 6.34
C LEU A 116 7.23 -7.20 5.88
N PHE A 117 6.86 -6.36 4.90
CA PHE A 117 5.54 -6.39 4.27
C PHE A 117 5.28 -7.72 3.55
N TYR A 118 6.27 -8.24 2.82
CA TYR A 118 6.18 -9.54 2.16
C TYR A 118 5.93 -10.67 3.17
N ASN A 119 6.66 -10.71 4.28
CA ASN A 119 6.49 -11.73 5.31
C ASN A 119 5.08 -11.69 5.91
N SER A 120 4.58 -10.49 6.21
CA SER A 120 3.21 -10.31 6.69
C SER A 120 2.17 -10.72 5.64
N ALA A 121 2.39 -10.39 4.36
CA ALA A 121 1.50 -10.82 3.28
C ALA A 121 1.45 -12.36 3.16
N CYS A 122 2.58 -13.05 3.27
CA CYS A 122 2.62 -14.51 3.31
C CYS A 122 1.83 -15.11 4.48
N GLN A 123 1.77 -14.41 5.61
CA GLN A 123 1.03 -14.85 6.78
C GLN A 123 -0.48 -14.62 6.66
N TYR A 124 -0.90 -13.45 6.19
CA TYR A 124 -2.31 -13.02 6.20
C TYR A 124 -3.06 -13.33 4.89
N LEU A 125 -2.36 -13.54 3.78
CA LEU A 125 -2.93 -13.88 2.49
C LEU A 125 -2.70 -15.34 2.10
N LYS A 126 -2.84 -16.28 3.07
CA LYS A 126 -2.71 -17.72 2.81
C LYS A 126 -3.70 -18.16 1.74
N GLY A 127 -3.17 -18.86 0.71
CA GLY A 127 -3.96 -19.32 -0.43
C GLY A 127 -4.12 -18.28 -1.55
N TRP A 128 -3.60 -17.08 -1.38
CA TRP A 128 -3.46 -16.07 -2.42
C TRP A 128 -2.04 -16.05 -2.98
N LYS A 129 -1.91 -15.65 -4.24
CA LYS A 129 -0.60 -15.51 -4.87
C LYS A 129 0.13 -14.29 -4.28
N ILE A 130 1.36 -14.49 -3.82
CA ILE A 130 2.29 -13.39 -3.54
C ILE A 130 3.23 -13.29 -4.74
N ARG A 131 3.28 -12.14 -5.38
CA ARG A 131 4.12 -11.85 -6.53
C ARG A 131 5.42 -11.23 -6.04
N THR A 132 6.52 -11.76 -6.53
CA THR A 132 7.87 -11.34 -6.15
C THR A 132 8.75 -11.21 -7.37
N ASP A 133 9.77 -10.36 -7.28
CA ASP A 133 10.88 -10.31 -8.22
C ASP A 133 12.19 -10.49 -7.44
N PHE A 134 12.86 -11.62 -7.63
CA PHE A 134 14.15 -11.92 -6.99
C PHE A 134 15.35 -11.66 -7.91
N SER A 135 15.17 -10.88 -8.96
CA SER A 135 16.21 -10.66 -9.97
C SER A 135 17.43 -9.89 -9.43
N ASP A 136 17.26 -9.10 -8.39
CA ASP A 136 18.30 -8.29 -7.72
C ASP A 136 18.67 -8.79 -6.31
N GLY A 137 17.98 -9.82 -5.82
CA GLY A 137 18.30 -10.54 -4.58
C GLY A 137 17.34 -10.35 -3.43
N ASP A 138 16.26 -9.59 -3.58
CA ASP A 138 15.16 -9.47 -2.62
C ASP A 138 13.78 -9.73 -3.24
N CYS A 139 12.68 -9.51 -2.51
CA CYS A 139 11.37 -10.00 -2.91
C CYS A 139 10.45 -8.92 -3.52
N ASP A 140 10.85 -7.68 -3.47
CA ASP A 140 10.03 -6.59 -3.97
C ASP A 140 10.19 -6.36 -5.47
N TRP A 141 9.30 -5.60 -6.02
CA TRP A 141 9.37 -5.10 -7.38
C TRP A 141 9.94 -3.70 -7.36
N GLU A 142 10.89 -3.43 -8.21
CA GLU A 142 11.48 -2.11 -8.35
C GLU A 142 10.87 -1.32 -9.51
N GLU A 143 10.31 -0.13 -9.23
CA GLU A 143 9.84 0.77 -10.27
C GLU A 143 10.05 2.24 -9.89
N GLN A 144 10.25 3.09 -10.90
CA GLN A 144 10.45 4.52 -10.71
C GLN A 144 9.12 5.26 -10.48
N PHE A 145 8.24 4.70 -9.64
CA PHE A 145 7.01 5.41 -9.26
C PHE A 145 7.34 6.75 -8.62
N TYR A 146 6.64 7.80 -9.08
CA TYR A 146 6.97 9.17 -8.69
C TYR A 146 7.01 9.36 -7.17
N ILE A 147 6.06 8.74 -6.45
CA ILE A 147 5.97 8.86 -5.00
C ILE A 147 7.12 8.12 -4.29
N LEU A 148 7.56 6.97 -4.80
CA LEU A 148 8.67 6.22 -4.23
C LEU A 148 10.02 6.92 -4.47
N LYS A 149 10.21 7.43 -5.71
CA LYS A 149 11.47 8.03 -6.13
C LYS A 149 11.76 9.39 -5.52
N ASN A 150 10.72 10.20 -5.27
CA ASN A 150 10.89 11.63 -4.96
C ASN A 150 10.64 11.97 -3.49
N THR A 151 10.29 10.99 -2.65
CA THR A 151 10.21 11.19 -1.20
C THR A 151 11.59 11.05 -0.55
N HIS A 152 11.83 11.82 0.52
CA HIS A 152 13.11 11.87 1.23
C HIS A 152 13.22 10.84 2.37
N CYS A 153 12.17 10.08 2.62
CA CYS A 153 12.18 8.96 3.57
C CYS A 153 12.11 7.63 2.82
N PRO A 154 12.44 6.50 3.48
CA PRO A 154 12.11 5.19 2.97
C PRO A 154 10.62 5.09 2.62
N ALA A 155 10.32 4.48 1.48
CA ALA A 155 8.95 4.41 0.97
C ALA A 155 8.67 3.03 0.37
N VAL A 156 7.52 2.45 0.71
CA VAL A 156 7.00 1.23 0.11
C VAL A 156 5.61 1.48 -0.47
N LEU A 157 5.30 0.81 -1.58
CA LEU A 157 3.97 0.83 -2.17
C LEU A 157 3.46 -0.61 -2.24
N THR A 158 2.25 -0.85 -1.75
CA THR A 158 1.60 -2.16 -1.82
C THR A 158 0.53 -2.17 -2.88
N GLU A 159 0.57 -3.19 -3.73
CA GLU A 159 -0.46 -3.51 -4.70
C GLU A 159 -1.28 -4.70 -4.19
N ASN A 160 -2.42 -4.38 -3.62
CA ASN A 160 -3.26 -5.32 -2.89
C ASN A 160 -4.19 -6.08 -3.83
N LEU A 161 -3.68 -7.14 -4.45
CA LEU A 161 -4.38 -7.95 -5.46
C LEU A 161 -4.77 -7.12 -6.70
N PHE A 162 -5.67 -7.64 -7.53
CA PHE A 162 -6.06 -7.01 -8.79
C PHE A 162 -7.54 -6.66 -8.81
N MET A 163 -7.87 -5.37 -8.97
CA MET A 163 -9.26 -4.93 -9.02
C MET A 163 -10.02 -5.45 -10.26
N ASP A 164 -9.32 -5.70 -11.35
CA ASP A 164 -9.85 -6.22 -12.60
C ASP A 164 -9.82 -7.75 -12.71
N ASN A 165 -9.52 -8.46 -11.62
CA ASN A 165 -9.74 -9.89 -11.44
C ASN A 165 -10.97 -10.10 -10.55
N GLU A 166 -11.98 -10.80 -11.03
CA GLU A 166 -13.25 -10.94 -10.33
C GLU A 166 -13.11 -11.59 -8.95
N LYS A 167 -12.27 -12.62 -8.82
CA LYS A 167 -12.01 -13.31 -7.55
C LYS A 167 -11.30 -12.38 -6.56
N ASP A 168 -10.24 -11.70 -7.02
CA ASP A 168 -9.47 -10.76 -6.22
C ASP A 168 -10.36 -9.59 -5.76
N CYS A 169 -11.11 -9.00 -6.68
CA CYS A 169 -12.02 -7.87 -6.42
C CYS A 169 -13.08 -8.22 -5.36
N LYS A 170 -13.74 -9.38 -5.50
CA LYS A 170 -14.76 -9.83 -4.53
C LYS A 170 -14.17 -10.10 -3.15
N PHE A 171 -12.98 -10.67 -3.09
CA PHE A 171 -12.28 -10.86 -1.82
C PHE A 171 -11.93 -9.51 -1.19
N LEU A 172 -11.35 -8.57 -1.94
CA LEU A 172 -11.00 -7.24 -1.41
C LEU A 172 -12.20 -6.51 -0.82
N LEU A 173 -13.40 -6.68 -1.41
CA LEU A 173 -14.63 -6.06 -0.92
C LEU A 173 -15.28 -6.81 0.23
N SER A 174 -14.86 -8.05 0.52
CA SER A 174 -15.39 -8.84 1.64
C SER A 174 -14.84 -8.37 2.98
N PRO A 175 -15.55 -8.65 4.10
CA PRO A 175 -15.03 -8.41 5.45
C PRO A 175 -13.67 -9.09 5.68
N GLU A 176 -13.51 -10.32 5.20
CA GLU A 176 -12.29 -11.12 5.32
C GLU A 176 -11.12 -10.48 4.57
N GLY A 177 -11.37 -9.96 3.35
CA GLY A 177 -10.35 -9.27 2.56
C GLY A 177 -9.92 -7.95 3.18
N ILE A 178 -10.88 -7.14 3.65
CA ILE A 178 -10.57 -5.90 4.40
C ILE A 178 -9.72 -6.21 5.62
N GLU A 179 -10.11 -7.23 6.39
CA GLU A 179 -9.36 -7.66 7.59
C GLU A 179 -7.95 -8.12 7.24
N ALA A 180 -7.80 -9.01 6.25
CA ALA A 180 -6.51 -9.56 5.85
C ALA A 180 -5.55 -8.46 5.37
N ILE A 181 -6.03 -7.55 4.48
CA ILE A 181 -5.21 -6.45 3.97
C ILE A 181 -4.84 -5.46 5.09
N THR A 182 -5.77 -5.13 5.97
CA THR A 182 -5.48 -4.25 7.12
C THR A 182 -4.47 -4.91 8.06
N ALA A 183 -4.67 -6.18 8.40
CA ALA A 183 -3.82 -6.90 9.35
C ALA A 183 -2.38 -7.05 8.84
N LEU A 184 -2.17 -7.38 7.57
CA LEU A 184 -0.82 -7.47 7.01
C LEU A 184 -0.04 -6.15 7.10
N HIS A 185 -0.72 -5.02 6.85
CA HIS A 185 -0.07 -3.70 6.94
C HIS A 185 0.27 -3.34 8.39
N VAL A 186 -0.67 -3.58 9.31
CA VAL A 186 -0.46 -3.29 10.73
C VAL A 186 0.68 -4.15 11.29
N ASP A 187 0.73 -5.45 10.98
CA ASP A 187 1.78 -6.38 11.43
C ASP A 187 3.17 -5.98 10.92
N ALA A 188 3.29 -5.67 9.62
CA ALA A 188 4.54 -5.17 9.04
C ALA A 188 5.00 -3.86 9.72
N ILE A 189 4.08 -2.91 9.92
CA ILE A 189 4.38 -1.62 10.55
C ILE A 189 4.79 -1.80 12.02
N ILE A 190 4.15 -2.68 12.78
CA ILE A 190 4.56 -3.01 14.14
C ILE A 190 5.99 -3.50 14.15
N THR A 191 6.33 -4.46 13.30
CA THR A 191 7.69 -5.04 13.20
C THR A 191 8.72 -3.95 12.86
N ILE A 192 8.44 -3.10 11.86
CA ILE A 192 9.29 -1.96 11.49
C ILE A 192 9.48 -1.01 12.68
N ASN A 193 8.40 -0.65 13.38
CA ASN A 193 8.46 0.28 14.51
C ASN A 193 9.25 -0.29 15.70
N ASP A 194 9.17 -1.59 15.94
CA ASP A 194 9.88 -2.25 17.04
C ASP A 194 11.38 -2.45 16.74
N GLU A 195 11.76 -2.63 15.48
CA GLU A 195 13.17 -2.63 15.07
C GLU A 195 13.84 -1.26 15.28
N GLN A 196 13.12 -0.17 15.13
CA GLN A 196 13.65 1.19 15.32
C GLN A 196 13.81 1.59 16.80
N LYS A 197 13.27 0.81 17.74
CA LYS A 197 13.43 1.04 19.18
C LYS A 197 14.65 0.35 19.77
N LYS A 198 15.31 -0.51 18.99
CA LYS A 198 16.51 -1.27 19.37
C LYS A 198 17.77 -0.50 19.01
#